data_7d93ea466c5b072f98e4fdd048c701c1
#
_entry.id   7d93ea466c5b072f98e4fdd048c701c1
#
_cell.length_a   1.000
_cell.length_b   1.000
_cell.length_c   1.000
_cell.angle_alpha   90.00
_cell.angle_beta   90.00
_cell.angle_gamma   90.00
#
_symmetry.space_group_name_H-M   'P 1'
#
loop_
_entity.id
_entity.type
_entity.pdbx_description
1 polymer ?
#
loop_
_entity_poly.entity_id
_entity_poly.type
_entity_poly.pdbx_seq_one_letter_code
_entity_poly.pdbx_strand_id
1 'polypeptide(L)'
;MRVTITDIAKRAKVSPSTVSRVIADNPRISAATKEKVLRIMKEMNYHPNMIARSLVNQTTKIIGVVMPGMAEQSLQHPFYPELLGGIASMANNQGYKILLANVSTVDEEREMVKELTFGGITEGIILLTSRDDNPTVDQLVKNGFPFVVIGRTENPYVNWVDNDNFLIGYQLATHFIEQGHQEIAFLGYSPGYMVTRDRLNG
;
A
#
# COMPACT_ATOMS: atom_id res chain seq x y z
N MET A 1 6.98 -16.79 -28.32
CA MET A 1 8.22 -16.16 -27.81
C MET A 1 7.88 -14.74 -27.37
N ARG A 2 8.31 -14.29 -26.19
CA ARG A 2 7.97 -12.95 -25.69
C ARG A 2 8.83 -11.91 -26.42
N VAL A 3 8.22 -10.90 -27.04
CA VAL A 3 8.93 -9.80 -27.71
C VAL A 3 9.76 -9.04 -26.68
N THR A 4 10.99 -8.71 -27.04
CA THR A 4 11.95 -8.01 -26.18
C THR A 4 12.21 -6.58 -26.66
N ILE A 5 12.83 -5.75 -25.81
CA ILE A 5 13.26 -4.39 -26.19
C ILE A 5 14.24 -4.42 -27.36
N THR A 6 15.04 -5.49 -27.48
CA THR A 6 16.00 -5.68 -28.56
C THR A 6 15.29 -5.91 -29.90
N ASP A 7 14.17 -6.62 -29.90
CA ASP A 7 13.37 -6.86 -31.12
C ASP A 7 12.72 -5.57 -31.61
N ILE A 8 12.20 -4.75 -30.70
CA ILE A 8 11.69 -3.42 -31.01
C ILE A 8 12.81 -2.53 -31.59
N ALA A 9 13.98 -2.53 -30.96
CA ALA A 9 15.13 -1.74 -31.42
C ALA A 9 15.55 -2.12 -32.84
N LYS A 10 15.65 -3.44 -33.12
CA LYS A 10 15.97 -3.96 -34.48
C LYS A 10 14.94 -3.51 -35.51
N ARG A 11 13.63 -3.68 -35.19
CA ARG A 11 12.55 -3.31 -36.11
C ARG A 11 12.47 -1.80 -36.34
N ALA A 12 12.73 -1.00 -35.30
CA ALA A 12 12.73 0.45 -35.35
C ALA A 12 14.03 1.03 -35.96
N LYS A 13 15.08 0.22 -36.17
CA LYS A 13 16.42 0.62 -36.57
C LYS A 13 17.04 1.68 -35.66
N VAL A 14 16.91 1.47 -34.33
CA VAL A 14 17.50 2.31 -33.28
C VAL A 14 18.20 1.42 -32.26
N SER A 15 18.93 2.02 -31.32
CA SER A 15 19.52 1.25 -30.21
C SER A 15 18.48 0.87 -29.15
N PRO A 16 18.68 -0.22 -28.38
CA PRO A 16 17.81 -0.54 -27.23
C PRO A 16 17.72 0.59 -26.21
N SER A 17 18.80 1.35 -26.01
CA SER A 17 18.81 2.53 -25.15
C SER A 17 17.91 3.66 -25.67
N THR A 18 17.79 3.81 -27.01
CA THR A 18 16.85 4.77 -27.60
C THR A 18 15.42 4.34 -27.35
N VAL A 19 15.09 3.04 -27.49
CA VAL A 19 13.76 2.51 -27.16
C VAL A 19 13.44 2.75 -25.69
N SER A 20 14.37 2.47 -24.79
CA SER A 20 14.20 2.73 -23.34
C SER A 20 13.92 4.21 -23.05
N ARG A 21 14.64 5.13 -23.71
CA ARG A 21 14.39 6.58 -23.57
C ARG A 21 13.04 7.02 -24.13
N VAL A 22 12.57 6.39 -25.21
CA VAL A 22 11.21 6.62 -25.75
C VAL A 22 10.14 6.18 -24.74
N ILE A 23 10.31 4.99 -24.16
CA ILE A 23 9.40 4.46 -23.13
C ILE A 23 9.36 5.38 -21.88
N ALA A 24 10.49 6.01 -21.54
CA ALA A 24 10.60 6.97 -20.44
C ALA A 24 10.17 8.40 -20.82
N ASP A 25 9.62 8.59 -22.02
CA ASP A 25 9.24 9.91 -22.59
C ASP A 25 10.34 10.98 -22.52
N ASN A 26 11.60 10.58 -22.69
CA ASN A 26 12.73 11.49 -22.57
C ASN A 26 12.63 12.64 -23.61
N PRO A 27 12.72 13.93 -23.17
CA PRO A 27 12.58 15.09 -24.05
C PRO A 27 13.69 15.22 -25.10
N ARG A 28 14.83 14.53 -24.91
CA ARG A 28 15.95 14.55 -25.88
C ARG A 28 15.71 13.69 -27.10
N ILE A 29 14.61 12.91 -27.15
CA ILE A 29 14.26 12.09 -28.31
C ILE A 29 13.26 12.85 -29.17
N SER A 30 13.54 12.93 -30.48
CA SER A 30 12.67 13.63 -31.44
C SER A 30 11.26 13.01 -31.49
N ALA A 31 10.25 13.84 -31.73
CA ALA A 31 8.85 13.39 -31.86
C ALA A 31 8.68 12.28 -32.91
N ALA A 32 9.35 12.41 -34.05
CA ALA A 32 9.30 11.40 -35.12
C ALA A 32 9.89 10.04 -34.68
N THR A 33 10.95 10.04 -33.86
CA THR A 33 11.52 8.79 -33.32
C THR A 33 10.59 8.19 -32.29
N LYS A 34 9.98 9.01 -31.41
CA LYS A 34 8.99 8.54 -30.42
C LYS A 34 7.81 7.88 -31.12
N GLU A 35 7.21 8.55 -32.09
CA GLU A 35 6.05 8.03 -32.84
C GLU A 35 6.39 6.69 -33.52
N LYS A 36 7.51 6.62 -34.22
CA LYS A 36 7.98 5.40 -34.88
C LYS A 36 8.09 4.23 -33.92
N VAL A 37 8.78 4.42 -32.78
CA VAL A 37 9.01 3.36 -31.79
C VAL A 37 7.71 2.94 -31.14
N LEU A 38 6.84 3.87 -30.73
CA LEU A 38 5.56 3.57 -30.11
C LEU A 38 4.63 2.79 -31.06
N ARG A 39 4.62 3.14 -32.35
CA ARG A 39 3.87 2.40 -33.38
C ARG A 39 4.35 0.95 -33.48
N ILE A 40 5.67 0.74 -33.57
CA ILE A 40 6.26 -0.61 -33.64
C ILE A 40 5.99 -1.42 -32.37
N MET A 41 6.04 -0.80 -31.20
CA MET A 41 5.68 -1.45 -29.95
C MET A 41 4.21 -1.93 -29.98
N LYS A 42 3.31 -1.12 -30.49
CA LYS A 42 1.88 -1.49 -30.65
C LYS A 42 1.71 -2.62 -31.68
N GLU A 43 2.35 -2.52 -32.85
CA GLU A 43 2.30 -3.55 -33.90
C GLU A 43 2.81 -4.92 -33.42
N MET A 44 3.86 -4.92 -32.57
CA MET A 44 4.48 -6.13 -32.04
C MET A 44 3.87 -6.57 -30.68
N ASN A 45 2.83 -5.89 -30.21
CA ASN A 45 2.21 -6.14 -28.90
C ASN A 45 3.25 -6.19 -27.75
N TYR A 46 4.24 -5.28 -27.82
CA TYR A 46 5.31 -5.21 -26.83
C TYR A 46 4.85 -4.38 -25.64
N HIS A 47 4.86 -4.99 -24.47
CA HIS A 47 4.64 -4.31 -23.19
C HIS A 47 5.96 -4.18 -22.43
N PRO A 48 6.37 -2.95 -22.05
CA PRO A 48 7.58 -2.75 -21.27
C PRO A 48 7.56 -3.55 -19.97
N ASN A 49 8.66 -4.22 -19.65
CA ASN A 49 8.79 -4.95 -18.39
C ASN A 49 8.93 -3.92 -17.24
N MET A 50 7.95 -3.90 -16.34
CA MET A 50 7.96 -3.00 -15.18
C MET A 50 9.15 -3.27 -14.24
N ILE A 51 9.53 -4.54 -14.04
CA ILE A 51 10.67 -4.93 -13.20
C ILE A 51 11.98 -4.38 -13.79
N ALA A 52 12.17 -4.51 -15.11
CA ALA A 52 13.36 -3.95 -15.77
C ALA A 52 13.40 -2.41 -15.71
N ARG A 53 12.24 -1.76 -15.73
CA ARG A 53 12.12 -0.29 -15.56
C ARG A 53 12.42 0.14 -14.13
N SER A 54 11.95 -0.59 -13.13
CA SER A 54 12.19 -0.26 -11.73
C SER A 54 13.68 -0.36 -11.39
N LEU A 55 14.39 -1.33 -11.93
CA LEU A 55 15.85 -1.44 -11.79
C LEU A 55 16.60 -0.23 -12.36
N VAL A 56 16.17 0.31 -13.51
CA VAL A 56 16.81 1.47 -14.13
C VAL A 56 16.45 2.77 -13.44
N ASN A 57 15.20 2.92 -13.04
CA ASN A 57 14.67 4.16 -12.44
C ASN A 57 14.80 4.19 -10.92
N GLN A 58 15.19 3.08 -10.29
CA GLN A 58 15.21 2.87 -8.84
C GLN A 58 13.85 3.16 -8.17
N THR A 59 12.75 2.97 -8.93
CA THR A 59 11.39 3.18 -8.45
C THR A 59 10.49 2.05 -8.91
N THR A 60 9.73 1.45 -7.99
CA THR A 60 8.79 0.37 -8.29
C THR A 60 7.39 0.89 -8.59
N LYS A 61 7.03 2.04 -8.02
CA LYS A 61 5.67 2.58 -8.00
C LYS A 61 4.66 1.60 -7.40
N ILE A 62 5.08 0.85 -6.38
CA ILE A 62 4.25 -0.10 -5.65
C ILE A 62 4.21 0.30 -4.17
N ILE A 63 3.01 0.33 -3.60
CA ILE A 63 2.76 0.46 -2.17
C ILE A 63 2.30 -0.89 -1.65
N GLY A 64 2.95 -1.39 -0.60
CA GLY A 64 2.52 -2.58 0.13
C GLY A 64 1.38 -2.23 1.08
N VAL A 65 0.32 -3.02 1.07
CA VAL A 65 -0.78 -2.94 2.05
C VAL A 65 -0.79 -4.24 2.82
N VAL A 66 -0.49 -4.17 4.11
CA VAL A 66 -0.41 -5.35 4.98
C VAL A 66 -1.66 -5.39 5.86
N MET A 67 -2.44 -6.45 5.67
CA MET A 67 -3.74 -6.64 6.30
C MET A 67 -3.68 -7.78 7.33
N PRO A 68 -4.16 -7.57 8.56
CA PRO A 68 -4.18 -8.60 9.59
C PRO A 68 -5.32 -9.59 9.41
N GLY A 69 -5.14 -10.79 10.00
CA GLY A 69 -6.17 -11.82 10.09
C GLY A 69 -6.25 -12.72 8.86
N MET A 70 -7.17 -13.67 8.88
CA MET A 70 -7.45 -14.50 7.70
C MET A 70 -8.13 -13.67 6.63
N ALA A 71 -7.61 -13.71 5.40
CA ALA A 71 -8.07 -12.86 4.29
C ALA A 71 -9.59 -12.96 4.07
N GLU A 72 -10.14 -14.18 4.14
CA GLU A 72 -11.56 -14.42 3.98
C GLU A 72 -12.41 -13.67 5.00
N GLN A 73 -12.04 -13.74 6.28
CA GLN A 73 -12.77 -13.06 7.37
C GLN A 73 -12.61 -11.54 7.30
N SER A 74 -11.40 -11.08 7.02
CA SER A 74 -11.12 -9.64 6.91
C SER A 74 -11.86 -9.01 5.74
N LEU A 75 -11.89 -9.64 4.58
CA LEU A 75 -12.59 -9.12 3.39
C LEU A 75 -14.12 -9.19 3.49
N GLN A 76 -14.67 -10.03 4.36
CA GLN A 76 -16.11 -10.05 4.66
C GLN A 76 -16.54 -8.89 5.57
N HIS A 77 -15.61 -8.32 6.36
CA HIS A 77 -15.91 -7.15 7.20
C HIS A 77 -15.97 -5.89 6.34
N PRO A 78 -17.06 -5.10 6.35
CA PRO A 78 -17.27 -3.97 5.42
C PRO A 78 -16.17 -2.91 5.43
N PHE A 79 -15.51 -2.73 6.55
CA PHE A 79 -14.44 -1.75 6.74
C PHE A 79 -13.25 -1.95 5.77
N TYR A 80 -12.77 -3.17 5.61
CA TYR A 80 -11.56 -3.41 4.80
C TYR A 80 -11.78 -3.19 3.30
N PRO A 81 -12.85 -3.69 2.66
CA PRO A 81 -13.12 -3.41 1.26
C PRO A 81 -13.26 -1.92 0.96
N GLU A 82 -13.93 -1.15 1.82
CA GLU A 82 -14.09 0.29 1.65
C GLU A 82 -12.75 1.02 1.77
N LEU A 83 -11.97 0.71 2.81
CA LEU A 83 -10.62 1.24 3.01
C LEU A 83 -9.71 0.93 1.83
N LEU A 84 -9.67 -0.33 1.37
CA LEU A 84 -8.86 -0.75 0.23
C LEU A 84 -9.29 -0.05 -1.06
N GLY A 85 -10.60 0.19 -1.24
CA GLY A 85 -11.13 0.97 -2.36
C GLY A 85 -10.59 2.39 -2.39
N GLY A 86 -10.57 3.07 -1.23
CA GLY A 86 -9.98 4.41 -1.09
C GLY A 86 -8.49 4.43 -1.36
N ILE A 87 -7.73 3.50 -0.77
CA ILE A 87 -6.28 3.36 -0.98
C ILE A 87 -5.98 3.11 -2.47
N ALA A 88 -6.69 2.16 -3.11
CA ALA A 88 -6.46 1.80 -4.50
C ALA A 88 -6.77 2.97 -5.45
N SER A 89 -7.85 3.69 -5.20
CA SER A 89 -8.24 4.86 -6.00
C SER A 89 -7.16 5.95 -5.93
N MET A 90 -6.71 6.31 -4.72
CA MET A 90 -5.67 7.33 -4.55
C MET A 90 -4.33 6.89 -5.14
N ALA A 91 -3.89 5.66 -4.87
CA ALA A 91 -2.65 5.11 -5.42
C ALA A 91 -2.67 5.15 -6.96
N ASN A 92 -3.76 4.71 -7.59
CA ASN A 92 -3.89 4.71 -9.04
C ASN A 92 -3.84 6.13 -9.63
N ASN A 93 -4.48 7.11 -9.00
CA ASN A 93 -4.44 8.52 -9.41
C ASN A 93 -3.03 9.11 -9.37
N GLN A 94 -2.19 8.61 -8.46
CA GLN A 94 -0.78 9.00 -8.32
C GLN A 94 0.18 8.10 -9.12
N GLY A 95 -0.34 7.18 -9.94
CA GLY A 95 0.46 6.27 -10.77
C GLY A 95 1.11 5.12 -10.00
N TYR A 96 0.68 4.87 -8.76
CA TYR A 96 1.10 3.72 -7.96
C TYR A 96 0.19 2.52 -8.18
N LYS A 97 0.72 1.34 -7.89
CA LYS A 97 -0.04 0.08 -7.75
C LYS A 97 -0.02 -0.34 -6.29
N ILE A 98 -1.02 -1.09 -5.86
CA ILE A 98 -1.02 -1.70 -4.54
C ILE A 98 -0.66 -3.19 -4.65
N LEU A 99 0.11 -3.65 -3.67
CA LEU A 99 0.39 -5.05 -3.42
C LEU A 99 -0.21 -5.38 -2.07
N LEU A 100 -1.27 -6.18 -2.07
CA LEU A 100 -1.95 -6.61 -0.85
C LEU A 100 -1.27 -7.86 -0.30
N ALA A 101 -0.82 -7.81 0.93
CA ALA A 101 -0.32 -8.94 1.70
C ALA A 101 -1.24 -9.18 2.90
N ASN A 102 -1.56 -10.44 3.16
CA ASN A 102 -2.34 -10.83 4.31
C ASN A 102 -1.47 -11.64 5.27
N VAL A 103 -1.58 -11.36 6.56
CA VAL A 103 -0.78 -11.97 7.63
C VAL A 103 -1.65 -12.34 8.80
N SER A 104 -1.43 -13.50 9.40
CA SER A 104 -2.24 -14.02 10.49
C SER A 104 -1.57 -13.88 11.87
N THR A 105 -0.25 -13.71 11.89
CA THR A 105 0.54 -13.57 13.11
C THR A 105 1.48 -12.36 13.06
N VAL A 106 1.97 -11.93 14.23
CA VAL A 106 2.97 -10.85 14.33
C VAL A 106 4.28 -11.22 13.64
N ASP A 107 4.68 -12.48 13.71
CA ASP A 107 5.92 -12.94 13.08
C ASP A 107 5.77 -12.97 11.55
N GLU A 108 4.63 -13.41 11.03
CA GLU A 108 4.33 -13.31 9.59
C GLU A 108 4.31 -11.86 9.12
N GLU A 109 3.72 -10.94 9.89
CA GLU A 109 3.71 -9.51 9.58
C GLU A 109 5.12 -8.97 9.44
N ARG A 110 5.99 -9.28 10.42
CA ARG A 110 7.38 -8.84 10.43
C ARG A 110 8.18 -9.37 9.25
N GLU A 111 8.05 -10.66 8.93
CA GLU A 111 8.77 -11.25 7.79
C GLU A 111 8.24 -10.73 6.46
N MET A 112 6.92 -10.62 6.30
CA MET A 112 6.31 -10.04 5.10
C MET A 112 6.78 -8.59 4.87
N VAL A 113 6.78 -7.77 5.90
CA VAL A 113 7.25 -6.38 5.78
C VAL A 113 8.73 -6.33 5.43
N LYS A 114 9.57 -7.20 5.99
CA LYS A 114 10.98 -7.30 5.58
C LYS A 114 11.12 -7.65 4.09
N GLU A 115 10.38 -8.62 3.61
CA GLU A 115 10.40 -9.01 2.19
C GLU A 115 10.00 -7.85 1.29
N LEU A 116 8.91 -7.16 1.62
CA LEU A 116 8.40 -6.04 0.83
C LEU A 116 9.34 -4.83 0.82
N THR A 117 10.01 -4.55 1.93
CA THR A 117 10.90 -3.38 2.09
C THR A 117 12.32 -3.66 1.60
N PHE A 118 13.01 -4.64 2.17
CA PHE A 118 14.41 -4.94 1.81
C PHE A 118 14.55 -5.68 0.49
N GLY A 119 13.51 -6.40 0.06
CA GLY A 119 13.45 -6.97 -1.29
C GLY A 119 13.30 -5.91 -2.38
N GLY A 120 13.12 -4.62 -2.02
CA GLY A 120 12.96 -3.53 -2.97
C GLY A 120 11.68 -3.66 -3.82
N ILE A 121 10.66 -4.33 -3.29
CA ILE A 121 9.39 -4.58 -4.00
C ILE A 121 8.50 -3.34 -3.92
N THR A 122 8.46 -2.68 -2.75
CA THR A 122 7.59 -1.54 -2.49
C THR A 122 8.38 -0.27 -2.15
N GLU A 123 7.77 0.89 -2.36
CA GLU A 123 8.32 2.21 -1.99
C GLU A 123 7.75 2.73 -0.66
N GLY A 124 6.70 2.12 -0.17
CA GLY A 124 6.05 2.45 1.09
C GLY A 124 5.13 1.33 1.54
N ILE A 125 4.80 1.33 2.84
CA ILE A 125 3.92 0.34 3.46
C ILE A 125 2.73 1.05 4.12
N ILE A 126 1.55 0.46 3.97
CA ILE A 126 0.36 0.77 4.76
C ILE A 126 0.08 -0.44 5.64
N LEU A 127 0.15 -0.26 6.96
CA LEU A 127 -0.21 -1.29 7.93
C LEU A 127 -1.66 -1.08 8.36
N LEU A 128 -2.53 -2.07 8.15
CA LEU A 128 -3.95 -1.99 8.52
C LEU A 128 -4.22 -2.48 9.94
N THR A 129 -3.25 -2.31 10.82
CA THR A 129 -3.38 -2.68 12.23
C THR A 129 -2.58 -1.74 13.11
N SER A 130 -3.16 -1.37 14.25
CA SER A 130 -2.49 -0.61 15.29
C SER A 130 -2.54 -1.40 16.59
N ARG A 131 -1.40 -1.88 17.03
CA ARG A 131 -1.19 -2.57 18.30
C ARG A 131 -0.22 -1.76 19.14
N ASP A 132 -0.37 -1.86 20.46
CA ASP A 132 0.69 -1.46 21.37
C ASP A 132 1.91 -2.38 21.14
N ASP A 133 3.12 -1.83 21.27
CA ASP A 133 4.38 -2.58 21.13
C ASP A 133 4.46 -3.40 19.83
N ASN A 134 4.31 -2.74 18.68
CA ASN A 134 4.43 -3.41 17.39
C ASN A 134 5.88 -3.42 16.90
N PRO A 135 6.60 -4.57 16.95
CA PRO A 135 8.00 -4.68 16.54
C PRO A 135 8.22 -4.40 15.05
N THR A 136 7.18 -4.56 14.21
CA THR A 136 7.25 -4.21 12.79
C THR A 136 7.33 -2.69 12.61
N VAL A 137 6.55 -1.94 13.38
CA VAL A 137 6.57 -0.47 13.40
C VAL A 137 7.93 0.02 13.85
N ASP A 138 8.48 -0.52 14.93
CA ASP A 138 9.81 -0.15 15.44
C ASP A 138 10.91 -0.39 14.40
N GLN A 139 10.82 -1.50 13.69
CA GLN A 139 11.76 -1.82 12.61
C GLN A 139 11.66 -0.84 11.45
N LEU A 140 10.45 -0.46 11.03
CA LEU A 140 10.23 0.52 9.95
C LEU A 140 10.76 1.89 10.34
N VAL A 141 10.49 2.35 11.57
CA VAL A 141 11.04 3.61 12.12
C VAL A 141 12.55 3.59 12.11
N LYS A 142 13.17 2.52 12.68
CA LYS A 142 14.64 2.37 12.77
C LYS A 142 15.32 2.43 11.41
N ASN A 143 14.66 1.89 10.37
CA ASN A 143 15.22 1.83 9.02
C ASN A 143 14.86 3.06 8.17
N GLY A 144 14.05 3.99 8.68
CA GLY A 144 13.61 5.16 7.93
C GLY A 144 12.79 4.83 6.68
N PHE A 145 12.13 3.65 6.66
CA PHE A 145 11.31 3.25 5.52
C PHE A 145 9.97 3.97 5.54
N PRO A 146 9.46 4.50 4.40
CA PRO A 146 8.17 5.20 4.36
C PRO A 146 7.00 4.27 4.71
N PHE A 147 6.22 4.63 5.72
CA PHE A 147 5.01 3.88 6.07
C PHE A 147 3.97 4.75 6.77
N VAL A 148 2.76 4.25 6.82
CA VAL A 148 1.63 4.79 7.58
C VAL A 148 0.85 3.65 8.23
N VAL A 149 0.32 3.89 9.41
CA VAL A 149 -0.53 2.94 10.14
C VAL A 149 -1.99 3.40 10.06
N ILE A 150 -2.88 2.47 9.77
CA ILE A 150 -4.33 2.68 9.94
C ILE A 150 -4.68 2.23 11.35
N GLY A 151 -5.09 3.21 12.16
CA GLY A 151 -5.26 3.10 13.59
C GLY A 151 -4.28 4.02 14.34
N ARG A 152 -4.70 4.57 15.46
CA ARG A 152 -3.90 5.47 16.29
C ARG A 152 -2.71 4.73 16.93
N THR A 153 -1.60 5.42 17.08
CA THR A 153 -0.44 4.97 17.86
C THR A 153 0.05 6.09 18.77
N GLU A 154 0.70 5.75 19.86
CA GLU A 154 1.34 6.71 20.77
C GLU A 154 2.79 7.04 20.37
N ASN A 155 3.34 6.32 19.37
CA ASN A 155 4.69 6.57 18.89
C ASN A 155 4.73 7.89 18.07
N PRO A 156 5.44 8.94 18.53
CA PRO A 156 5.46 10.25 17.87
C PRO A 156 6.18 10.26 16.51
N TYR A 157 6.91 9.19 16.18
CA TYR A 157 7.64 9.06 14.92
C TYR A 157 6.83 8.34 13.83
N VAL A 158 5.57 7.99 14.13
CA VAL A 158 4.71 7.24 13.21
C VAL A 158 3.60 8.13 12.66
N ASN A 159 3.48 8.16 11.34
CA ASN A 159 2.30 8.72 10.69
C ASN A 159 1.15 7.71 10.77
N TRP A 160 -0.02 8.17 11.20
CA TRP A 160 -1.19 7.31 11.30
C TRP A 160 -2.46 8.03 10.85
N VAL A 161 -3.47 7.26 10.51
CA VAL A 161 -4.82 7.72 10.17
C VAL A 161 -5.81 6.86 10.95
N ASP A 162 -6.72 7.49 11.66
CA ASP A 162 -7.75 6.80 12.43
C ASP A 162 -9.01 7.67 12.55
N ASN A 163 -10.11 7.07 12.98
CA ASN A 163 -11.28 7.78 13.45
C ASN A 163 -11.07 8.21 14.91
N ASP A 164 -11.86 9.18 15.38
CA ASP A 164 -11.90 9.50 16.80
C ASP A 164 -12.68 8.41 17.55
N ASN A 165 -11.96 7.33 17.88
CA ASN A 165 -12.57 6.18 18.53
C ASN A 165 -13.01 6.46 19.97
N PHE A 166 -12.37 7.40 20.66
CA PHE A 166 -12.82 7.85 21.97
C PHE A 166 -14.17 8.57 21.86
N LEU A 167 -14.28 9.52 20.95
CA LEU A 167 -15.53 10.25 20.72
C LEU A 167 -16.67 9.32 20.29
N ILE A 168 -16.39 8.31 19.48
CA ILE A 168 -17.37 7.29 19.08
C ILE A 168 -17.89 6.53 20.30
N GLY A 169 -17.00 6.07 21.19
CA GLY A 169 -17.38 5.41 22.45
C GLY A 169 -18.26 6.31 23.33
N TYR A 170 -17.78 7.54 23.55
CA TYR A 170 -18.50 8.53 24.33
C TYR A 170 -19.91 8.82 23.81
N GLN A 171 -20.05 9.07 22.50
CA GLN A 171 -21.34 9.36 21.88
C GLN A 171 -22.31 8.19 21.96
N LEU A 172 -21.83 6.96 21.76
CA LEU A 172 -22.66 5.76 21.89
C LEU A 172 -23.15 5.56 23.34
N ALA A 173 -22.26 5.67 24.32
CA ALA A 173 -22.62 5.55 25.72
C ALA A 173 -23.63 6.64 26.14
N THR A 174 -23.36 7.90 25.76
CA THR A 174 -24.26 9.03 26.01
C THR A 174 -25.64 8.76 25.41
N HIS A 175 -25.71 8.30 24.16
CA HIS A 175 -26.99 7.98 23.51
C HIS A 175 -27.80 6.93 24.30
N PHE A 176 -27.17 5.85 24.75
CA PHE A 176 -27.87 4.84 25.57
C PHE A 176 -28.38 5.40 26.91
N ILE A 177 -27.57 6.24 27.57
CA ILE A 177 -27.95 6.89 28.82
C ILE A 177 -29.15 7.82 28.60
N GLU A 178 -29.16 8.62 27.55
CA GLU A 178 -30.27 9.51 27.18
C GLU A 178 -31.56 8.74 26.85
N GLN A 179 -31.45 7.51 26.33
CA GLN A 179 -32.58 6.62 26.10
C GLN A 179 -33.05 5.91 27.38
N GLY A 180 -32.44 6.17 28.54
CA GLY A 180 -32.83 5.65 29.83
C GLY A 180 -32.23 4.28 30.19
N HIS A 181 -31.27 3.79 29.42
CA HIS A 181 -30.56 2.55 29.77
C HIS A 181 -29.66 2.77 30.99
N GLN A 182 -29.77 1.91 32.00
CA GLN A 182 -28.98 1.96 33.23
C GLN A 182 -27.85 0.92 33.26
N GLU A 183 -28.00 -0.13 32.49
CA GLU A 183 -27.02 -1.20 32.37
C GLU A 183 -26.53 -1.26 30.90
N ILE A 184 -25.26 -0.98 30.68
CA ILE A 184 -24.63 -0.96 29.36
C ILE A 184 -23.42 -1.88 29.39
N ALA A 185 -23.31 -2.76 28.41
CA ALA A 185 -22.16 -3.65 28.25
C ALA A 185 -21.34 -3.26 27.02
N PHE A 186 -20.03 -3.25 27.18
CA PHE A 186 -19.11 -3.07 26.08
C PHE A 186 -18.56 -4.43 25.64
N LEU A 187 -18.74 -4.77 24.34
CA LEU A 187 -18.14 -5.93 23.71
C LEU A 187 -17.04 -5.46 22.78
N GLY A 188 -15.80 -5.60 23.20
CA GLY A 188 -14.61 -5.20 22.46
C GLY A 188 -13.76 -6.37 22.02
N TYR A 189 -12.78 -6.09 21.16
CA TYR A 189 -11.72 -7.03 20.83
C TYR A 189 -10.62 -7.01 21.92
N SER A 190 -9.44 -7.57 21.67
CA SER A 190 -8.34 -7.58 22.64
C SER A 190 -7.93 -6.17 23.08
N PRO A 191 -7.67 -5.93 24.40
CA PRO A 191 -7.21 -4.64 24.91
C PRO A 191 -5.87 -4.14 24.31
N GLY A 192 -5.07 -5.02 23.71
CA GLY A 192 -3.82 -4.64 23.02
C GLY A 192 -4.03 -3.88 21.70
N TYR A 193 -5.28 -3.68 21.27
CA TYR A 193 -5.60 -2.84 20.14
C TYR A 193 -6.03 -1.45 20.59
N MET A 194 -5.39 -0.42 20.06
CA MET A 194 -5.69 0.98 20.40
C MET A 194 -7.16 1.32 20.20
N VAL A 195 -7.77 0.87 19.10
CA VAL A 195 -9.19 1.09 18.81
C VAL A 195 -10.12 0.55 19.89
N THR A 196 -9.82 -0.62 20.47
CA THR A 196 -10.61 -1.19 21.58
C THR A 196 -10.47 -0.35 22.84
N ARG A 197 -9.23 0.03 23.17
CA ARG A 197 -8.93 0.84 24.35
C ARG A 197 -9.57 2.23 24.27
N ASP A 198 -9.47 2.89 23.13
CA ASP A 198 -10.03 4.22 22.93
C ASP A 198 -11.56 4.21 23.02
N ARG A 199 -12.23 3.24 22.37
CA ARG A 199 -13.70 3.11 22.47
C ARG A 199 -14.19 2.75 23.88
N LEU A 200 -13.43 1.97 24.64
CA LEU A 200 -13.76 1.63 26.02
C LEU A 200 -13.60 2.84 26.95
N ASN A 201 -12.60 3.68 26.71
CA ASN A 201 -12.32 4.85 27.52
C ASN A 201 -13.28 6.03 27.24
N GLY A 202 -13.87 6.08 26.06
CA GLY A 202 -14.94 7.03 25.71
C GLY A 202 -16.28 6.62 26.27
#